data_a6299b8741737b165024699464e89e69
#
_entry.id   a6299b8741737b165024699464e89e69
#
_cell.length_a   1.000
_cell.length_b   1.000
_cell.length_c   1.000
_cell.angle_alpha   90.00
_cell.angle_beta   90.00
_cell.angle_gamma   90.00
#
_symmetry.space_group_name_H-M   'P 1'
#
loop_
_entity.id
_entity.type
_entity.pdbx_description
1 polymer ?
#
loop_
_entity_poly.entity_id
_entity_poly.type
_entity_poly.pdbx_seq_one_letter_code
_entity_poly.pdbx_strand_id
1 'polypeptide(L)'
;MPAKKPSHKPATSPEDAPKPLTAAEKRRLQRELNEQIAAREKREQERLAAFDRVSPRILNTVTALRADGKQPLPTAYAGTRVLVARNAVTPELLAELTAVAESLGWTLDTSDAESRTRANRAARGVARLELGVADESTPKKPDAWLFLQAVRAGRRRHRLTEVGLDHLIAMGDVTGNPFATGNPYATGNPYATGNPYATGNPYATGNPYATGNPYATGNPYATGNPYATGNPYATGNPYATGNPYATGNPFSPAVAAYGLPGTGGRQPVAYIGPEPARTPNSEYRGRRPVVAILDSGCGRHPWLDPYVRKNVKLDGKPIGYTDPSTDPETNPDQVGPADGGIDQYAGHGTFIAGLVRQANPDADLISWRITPPEGPIVEGDLINALTDIAELARRHRDGERGGQAIDVLTLSLGYYHESPEDVAFDSQIHEPLRLLGECGVTVVCSAGNDATTRPSYPAALAPWSNGQGPVKPNADVVPIVSVGALNPNGSDAMFSNAGPWVRAHAPGASVMSTVPPFQGGYQPMAQTVLDGRLRQSPEPDDFRNGFAVWSGTSFAAPLFAGWLSAALKRINPANDRRKAAVKRAWAAVEAGTDIAP
;
A
#
# COMPACT_ATOMS: atom_id res chain seq x y z
N MET A 1 3.06 50.55 11.64
CA MET A 1 4.11 50.82 10.65
C MET A 1 3.61 50.31 9.30
N PRO A 2 3.64 51.09 8.22
CA PRO A 2 3.09 50.66 6.94
C PRO A 2 4.03 49.65 6.26
N ALA A 3 3.45 48.58 5.74
CA ALA A 3 4.15 47.55 5.02
C ALA A 3 4.84 48.09 3.75
N LYS A 4 6.12 47.78 3.58
CA LYS A 4 6.86 48.08 2.36
C LYS A 4 6.25 47.35 1.18
N LYS A 5 5.87 48.10 0.15
CA LYS A 5 5.47 47.53 -1.17
C LYS A 5 6.65 46.72 -1.75
N PRO A 6 6.41 45.55 -2.32
CA PRO A 6 7.45 44.81 -3.04
C PRO A 6 7.89 45.63 -4.26
N SER A 7 9.21 45.79 -4.41
CA SER A 7 9.81 46.47 -5.55
C SER A 7 9.56 45.66 -6.83
N HIS A 8 8.82 46.21 -7.77
CA HIS A 8 8.75 45.72 -9.12
C HIS A 8 10.11 45.77 -9.80
N LYS A 9 10.68 44.63 -10.17
CA LYS A 9 11.71 44.61 -11.20
C LYS A 9 11.08 45.04 -12.53
N PRO A 10 11.72 45.89 -13.32
CA PRO A 10 11.19 46.31 -14.63
C PRO A 10 11.20 45.09 -15.59
N ALA A 11 10.25 45.11 -16.52
CA ALA A 11 10.13 44.14 -17.59
C ALA A 11 11.46 43.98 -18.34
N THR A 12 11.86 42.72 -18.56
CA THR A 12 13.01 42.34 -19.38
C THR A 12 12.89 42.96 -20.76
N SER A 13 13.94 43.56 -21.23
CA SER A 13 14.01 44.17 -22.57
C SER A 13 13.91 43.09 -23.66
N PRO A 14 13.56 43.46 -24.92
CA PRO A 14 13.53 42.50 -26.04
C PRO A 14 14.85 41.78 -26.33
N GLU A 15 15.95 42.17 -25.66
CA GLU A 15 17.26 41.52 -25.75
C GLU A 15 17.39 40.25 -24.92
N ASP A 16 16.44 39.95 -24.03
CA ASP A 16 16.43 38.75 -23.18
C ASP A 16 15.68 37.52 -23.81
N ALA A 17 15.33 37.58 -25.08
CA ALA A 17 14.81 36.41 -25.77
C ALA A 17 15.92 35.33 -25.83
N PRO A 18 15.61 34.06 -25.44
CA PRO A 18 16.61 33.00 -25.44
C PRO A 18 17.20 32.84 -26.84
N LYS A 19 18.52 32.96 -26.95
CA LYS A 19 19.22 32.81 -28.22
C LYS A 19 18.88 31.45 -28.82
N PRO A 20 18.58 31.38 -30.14
CA PRO A 20 18.31 30.11 -30.79
C PRO A 20 19.52 29.18 -30.64
N LEU A 21 19.23 27.93 -30.24
CA LEU A 21 20.26 26.91 -30.05
C LEU A 21 21.10 26.72 -31.31
N THR A 22 22.39 26.64 -31.14
CA THR A 22 23.33 26.33 -32.22
C THR A 22 23.13 24.88 -32.72
N ALA A 23 23.60 24.59 -33.94
CA ALA A 23 23.52 23.23 -34.48
C ALA A 23 24.25 22.18 -33.59
N ALA A 24 25.31 22.58 -32.89
CA ALA A 24 26.04 21.72 -31.98
C ALA A 24 25.22 21.42 -30.69
N GLU A 25 24.58 22.43 -30.12
CA GLU A 25 23.70 22.29 -28.97
C GLU A 25 22.46 21.43 -29.27
N LYS A 26 21.83 21.64 -30.46
CA LYS A 26 20.73 20.80 -30.91
C LYS A 26 21.15 19.34 -31.05
N ARG A 27 22.36 19.06 -31.60
CA ARG A 27 22.87 17.68 -31.73
C ARG A 27 23.20 17.07 -30.36
N ARG A 28 23.66 17.86 -29.40
CA ARG A 28 23.91 17.40 -28.02
C ARG A 28 22.61 17.04 -27.34
N LEU A 29 21.64 17.95 -27.36
CA LEU A 29 20.30 17.71 -26.79
C LEU A 29 19.61 16.50 -27.41
N GLN A 30 19.73 16.33 -28.74
CA GLN A 30 19.16 15.17 -29.40
C GLN A 30 19.84 13.86 -28.99
N ARG A 31 21.14 13.86 -28.73
CA ARG A 31 21.84 12.67 -28.18
C ARG A 31 21.40 12.39 -26.78
N GLU A 32 21.38 13.40 -25.91
CA GLU A 32 20.91 13.28 -24.53
C GLU A 32 19.47 12.74 -24.48
N LEU A 33 18.60 13.24 -25.34
CA LEU A 33 17.22 12.76 -25.46
C LEU A 33 17.16 11.30 -25.92
N ASN A 34 17.94 10.91 -26.93
CA ASN A 34 17.98 9.53 -27.40
C ASN A 34 18.52 8.57 -26.35
N GLU A 35 19.53 8.98 -25.57
CA GLU A 35 20.05 8.21 -24.43
C GLU A 35 19.00 8.05 -23.33
N GLN A 36 18.24 9.10 -23.03
CA GLN A 36 17.13 9.04 -22.08
C GLN A 36 16.03 8.09 -22.56
N ILE A 37 15.66 8.16 -23.84
CA ILE A 37 14.66 7.27 -24.44
C ILE A 37 15.14 5.81 -24.34
N ALA A 38 16.37 5.52 -24.74
CA ALA A 38 16.91 4.17 -24.69
C ALA A 38 17.01 3.62 -23.26
N ALA A 39 17.38 4.47 -22.31
CA ALA A 39 17.41 4.11 -20.89
C ALA A 39 15.99 3.86 -20.33
N ARG A 40 14.99 4.59 -20.81
CA ARG A 40 13.58 4.41 -20.46
C ARG A 40 13.04 3.10 -21.04
N GLU A 41 13.28 2.83 -22.33
CA GLU A 41 12.87 1.57 -22.98
C GLU A 41 13.50 0.35 -22.30
N LYS A 42 14.78 0.44 -21.94
CA LYS A 42 15.45 -0.63 -21.20
C LYS A 42 14.78 -0.88 -19.84
N ARG A 43 14.50 0.17 -19.08
CA ARG A 43 13.81 0.06 -17.79
C ARG A 43 12.42 -0.55 -17.94
N GLU A 44 11.68 -0.15 -18.97
CA GLU A 44 10.37 -0.72 -19.25
C GLU A 44 10.44 -2.22 -19.53
N GLN A 45 11.42 -2.66 -20.31
CA GLN A 45 11.64 -4.09 -20.55
C GLN A 45 12.02 -4.84 -19.27
N GLU A 46 12.87 -4.27 -18.43
CA GLU A 46 13.24 -4.85 -17.14
C GLU A 46 12.04 -4.98 -16.20
N ARG A 47 11.15 -3.98 -16.19
CA ARG A 47 9.91 -3.98 -15.41
C ARG A 47 8.92 -5.04 -15.88
N LEU A 48 8.69 -5.13 -17.18
CA LEU A 48 7.83 -6.18 -17.75
C LEU A 48 8.37 -7.57 -17.43
N ALA A 49 9.68 -7.77 -17.58
CA ALA A 49 10.31 -9.03 -17.23
C ALA A 49 10.22 -9.37 -15.74
N ALA A 50 10.26 -8.36 -14.86
CA ALA A 50 10.09 -8.56 -13.43
C ALA A 50 8.65 -8.92 -13.04
N PHE A 51 7.69 -8.25 -13.67
CA PHE A 51 6.27 -8.58 -13.51
C PHE A 51 5.98 -10.02 -14.00
N ASP A 52 6.53 -10.40 -15.13
CA ASP A 52 6.41 -11.75 -15.68
C ASP A 52 7.05 -12.80 -14.76
N ARG A 53 8.18 -12.48 -14.10
CA ARG A 53 8.81 -13.38 -13.11
C ARG A 53 7.92 -13.66 -11.91
N VAL A 54 7.16 -12.68 -11.44
CA VAL A 54 6.17 -12.89 -10.37
C VAL A 54 4.98 -13.71 -10.88
N SER A 55 4.71 -13.62 -12.19
CA SER A 55 3.59 -14.33 -12.84
C SER A 55 2.28 -14.15 -12.08
N PRO A 56 1.78 -12.91 -11.89
CA PRO A 56 0.62 -12.65 -11.07
C PRO A 56 -0.61 -13.44 -11.52
N ARG A 57 -1.31 -14.02 -10.57
CA ARG A 57 -2.56 -14.76 -10.83
C ARG A 57 -3.66 -14.35 -9.87
N ILE A 58 -4.88 -14.40 -10.37
CA ILE A 58 -6.08 -14.25 -9.56
C ILE A 58 -6.74 -15.63 -9.44
N LEU A 59 -7.01 -16.07 -8.23
CA LEU A 59 -7.66 -17.33 -7.97
C LEU A 59 -9.11 -17.28 -8.43
N ASN A 60 -9.43 -18.07 -9.45
CA ASN A 60 -10.81 -18.22 -9.92
C ASN A 60 -11.56 -19.20 -9.03
N THR A 61 -12.47 -18.70 -8.22
CA THR A 61 -13.21 -19.48 -7.23
C THR A 61 -14.17 -20.52 -7.82
N VAL A 62 -14.60 -20.34 -9.07
CA VAL A 62 -15.52 -21.25 -9.75
C VAL A 62 -14.80 -22.50 -10.24
N THR A 63 -13.58 -22.32 -10.78
CA THR A 63 -12.81 -23.40 -11.40
C THR A 63 -11.65 -23.90 -10.55
N ALA A 64 -11.40 -23.26 -9.40
CA ALA A 64 -10.30 -23.63 -8.53
C ALA A 64 -10.45 -25.04 -7.97
N LEU A 65 -9.39 -25.83 -8.08
CA LEU A 65 -9.31 -27.14 -7.45
C LEU A 65 -9.37 -27.00 -5.93
N ARG A 66 -10.04 -27.93 -5.25
CA ARG A 66 -10.23 -27.89 -3.80
C ARG A 66 -9.88 -29.24 -3.20
N ALA A 67 -8.88 -29.32 -2.38
CA ALA A 67 -8.51 -30.56 -1.70
C ALA A 67 -9.35 -30.80 -0.44
N ASP A 68 -9.86 -29.77 0.21
CA ASP A 68 -10.65 -29.81 1.45
C ASP A 68 -12.17 -29.68 1.23
N GLY A 69 -12.59 -29.53 -0.03
CA GLY A 69 -14.00 -29.35 -0.40
C GLY A 69 -14.57 -27.96 -0.13
N LYS A 70 -13.82 -27.08 0.53
CA LYS A 70 -14.24 -25.69 0.78
C LYS A 70 -13.98 -24.82 -0.44
N GLN A 71 -14.89 -23.91 -0.74
CA GLN A 71 -14.71 -22.98 -1.83
C GLN A 71 -13.72 -21.89 -1.42
N PRO A 72 -12.61 -21.73 -2.15
CA PRO A 72 -11.68 -20.65 -1.85
C PRO A 72 -12.31 -19.32 -2.19
N LEU A 73 -11.87 -18.28 -1.50
CA LEU A 73 -12.18 -16.90 -1.82
C LEU A 73 -11.18 -16.37 -2.85
N PRO A 74 -11.58 -15.39 -3.65
CA PRO A 74 -10.69 -14.82 -4.64
C PRO A 74 -9.50 -14.12 -3.96
N THR A 75 -8.30 -14.37 -4.46
CA THR A 75 -7.08 -13.70 -4.02
C THR A 75 -6.12 -13.52 -5.20
N ALA A 76 -5.19 -12.60 -5.08
CA ALA A 76 -4.10 -12.43 -6.02
C ALA A 76 -2.80 -12.97 -5.41
N TYR A 77 -2.05 -13.72 -6.18
CA TYR A 77 -0.82 -14.39 -5.71
C TYR A 77 0.22 -14.51 -6.80
N ALA A 78 1.48 -14.70 -6.39
CA ALA A 78 2.56 -15.03 -7.30
C ALA A 78 2.35 -16.46 -7.84
N GLY A 79 2.18 -16.57 -9.15
CA GLY A 79 1.69 -17.81 -9.77
C GLY A 79 2.63 -19.01 -9.67
N THR A 80 3.93 -18.77 -9.51
CA THR A 80 4.95 -19.83 -9.46
C THR A 80 5.61 -19.96 -8.09
N ARG A 81 5.12 -19.21 -7.07
CA ARG A 81 5.83 -19.04 -5.82
C ARG A 81 4.99 -19.46 -4.62
N VAL A 82 5.61 -20.20 -3.70
CA VAL A 82 5.04 -20.53 -2.40
C VAL A 82 5.97 -20.10 -1.28
N LEU A 83 5.40 -19.80 -0.14
CA LEU A 83 6.12 -19.44 1.08
C LEU A 83 6.16 -20.62 2.04
N VAL A 84 7.30 -20.78 2.71
CA VAL A 84 7.47 -21.75 3.80
C VAL A 84 8.02 -21.03 5.01
N ALA A 85 7.39 -21.22 6.18
CA ALA A 85 7.92 -20.70 7.43
C ALA A 85 9.32 -21.27 7.69
N ARG A 86 10.32 -20.41 7.95
CA ARG A 86 11.72 -20.85 8.10
C ARG A 86 11.95 -21.80 9.27
N ASN A 87 11.15 -21.67 10.33
CA ASN A 87 11.20 -22.57 11.47
C ASN A 87 10.66 -23.97 11.17
N ALA A 88 9.91 -24.13 10.08
CA ALA A 88 9.39 -25.40 9.62
C ALA A 88 10.27 -26.08 8.57
N VAL A 89 11.26 -25.37 8.05
CA VAL A 89 12.16 -25.91 7.00
C VAL A 89 13.02 -27.04 7.57
N THR A 90 12.76 -28.26 7.10
CA THR A 90 13.59 -29.44 7.35
C THR A 90 13.93 -30.12 6.01
N PRO A 91 15.02 -30.93 5.95
CA PRO A 91 15.32 -31.68 4.74
C PRO A 91 14.18 -32.59 4.28
N GLU A 92 13.46 -33.18 5.23
CA GLU A 92 12.31 -34.06 4.98
C GLU A 92 11.15 -33.31 4.35
N LEU A 93 10.83 -32.09 4.87
CA LEU A 93 9.80 -31.23 4.29
C LEU A 93 10.15 -30.82 2.88
N LEU A 94 11.40 -30.37 2.65
CA LEU A 94 11.83 -29.95 1.31
C LEU A 94 11.80 -31.12 0.32
N ALA A 95 12.25 -32.32 0.72
CA ALA A 95 12.17 -33.52 -0.11
C ALA A 95 10.70 -33.90 -0.45
N GLU A 96 9.78 -33.80 0.51
CA GLU A 96 8.36 -34.04 0.27
C GLU A 96 7.77 -33.02 -0.71
N LEU A 97 8.06 -31.73 -0.53
CA LEU A 97 7.58 -30.68 -1.43
C LEU A 97 8.16 -30.84 -2.84
N THR A 98 9.42 -31.23 -2.95
CA THR A 98 10.06 -31.52 -4.24
C THR A 98 9.38 -32.70 -4.94
N ALA A 99 9.13 -33.79 -4.21
CA ALA A 99 8.43 -34.96 -4.78
C ALA A 99 7.01 -34.61 -5.27
N VAL A 100 6.31 -33.73 -4.57
CA VAL A 100 4.99 -33.24 -5.03
C VAL A 100 5.15 -32.42 -6.32
N ALA A 101 6.14 -31.54 -6.43
CA ALA A 101 6.39 -30.79 -7.66
C ALA A 101 6.70 -31.73 -8.84
N GLU A 102 7.58 -32.71 -8.64
CA GLU A 102 7.93 -33.71 -9.63
C GLU A 102 6.74 -34.52 -10.10
N SER A 103 5.82 -34.87 -9.17
CA SER A 103 4.59 -35.60 -9.51
C SER A 103 3.64 -34.80 -10.43
N LEU A 104 3.79 -33.48 -10.45
CA LEU A 104 3.07 -32.55 -11.33
C LEU A 104 3.83 -32.24 -12.62
N GLY A 105 5.05 -32.77 -12.79
CA GLY A 105 5.95 -32.50 -13.91
C GLY A 105 6.70 -31.16 -13.75
N TRP A 106 6.84 -30.67 -12.52
CA TRP A 106 7.49 -29.41 -12.21
C TRP A 106 8.79 -29.61 -11.42
N THR A 107 9.62 -28.57 -11.42
CA THR A 107 10.78 -28.46 -10.53
C THR A 107 10.46 -27.54 -9.38
N LEU A 108 11.19 -27.68 -8.27
CA LEU A 108 11.08 -26.80 -7.11
C LEU A 108 12.49 -26.29 -6.74
N ASP A 109 12.70 -24.98 -6.85
CA ASP A 109 13.92 -24.34 -6.35
C ASP A 109 13.78 -24.08 -4.84
N THR A 110 14.63 -24.73 -4.06
CA THR A 110 14.68 -24.66 -2.59
C THR A 110 15.85 -23.83 -2.08
N SER A 111 16.60 -23.19 -2.96
CA SER A 111 17.87 -22.49 -2.63
C SER A 111 17.73 -21.42 -1.56
N ASP A 112 16.61 -20.67 -1.53
CA ASP A 112 16.35 -19.67 -0.49
C ASP A 112 16.11 -20.34 0.89
N ALA A 113 15.46 -21.49 0.92
CA ALA A 113 15.23 -22.24 2.15
C ALA A 113 16.53 -22.85 2.71
N GLU A 114 17.41 -23.30 1.82
CA GLU A 114 18.69 -23.91 2.17
C GLU A 114 19.78 -22.89 2.51
N SER A 115 19.58 -21.62 2.21
CA SER A 115 20.57 -20.57 2.40
C SER A 115 20.94 -20.38 3.87
N ARG A 116 22.13 -20.86 4.26
CA ARG A 116 22.68 -20.74 5.61
C ARG A 116 22.97 -19.29 6.04
N THR A 117 23.15 -18.38 5.12
CA THR A 117 23.44 -16.96 5.42
C THR A 117 22.28 -16.26 6.12
N ARG A 118 21.05 -16.77 5.96
CA ARG A 118 19.87 -16.31 6.70
C ARG A 118 19.58 -17.16 7.94
N ALA A 119 20.12 -18.37 8.03
CA ALA A 119 19.88 -19.29 9.15
C ALA A 119 20.35 -18.75 10.51
N ASN A 120 21.34 -17.87 10.54
CA ASN A 120 21.78 -17.21 11.79
C ASN A 120 20.83 -16.12 12.30
N ARG A 121 19.82 -15.72 11.54
CA ARG A 121 18.71 -14.89 12.00
C ARG A 121 17.57 -15.74 12.57
N ALA A 122 17.96 -16.86 13.18
CA ALA A 122 17.11 -17.76 13.95
C ALA A 122 15.76 -18.05 13.29
N ALA A 123 15.71 -18.97 12.33
CA ALA A 123 14.47 -19.68 11.96
C ALA A 123 13.16 -18.83 11.90
N ARG A 124 13.29 -17.50 11.76
CA ARG A 124 12.16 -16.57 11.68
C ARG A 124 11.95 -16.10 10.25
N GLY A 125 10.74 -15.61 9.96
CA GLY A 125 10.33 -15.18 8.62
C GLY A 125 10.04 -16.37 7.71
N VAL A 126 10.02 -16.11 6.40
CA VAL A 126 9.67 -17.10 5.39
C VAL A 126 10.79 -17.32 4.39
N ALA A 127 10.84 -18.52 3.85
CA ALA A 127 11.61 -18.88 2.67
C ALA A 127 10.67 -18.94 1.46
N ARG A 128 11.18 -18.55 0.30
CA ARG A 128 10.50 -18.66 -0.99
C ARG A 128 10.96 -19.91 -1.69
N LEU A 129 9.99 -20.67 -2.20
CA LEU A 129 10.23 -21.80 -3.08
C LEU A 129 9.64 -21.46 -4.44
N GLU A 130 10.43 -21.61 -5.51
CA GLU A 130 10.03 -21.25 -6.85
C GLU A 130 9.74 -22.52 -7.68
N LEU A 131 8.55 -22.56 -8.29
CA LEU A 131 8.14 -23.64 -9.17
C LEU A 131 8.60 -23.37 -10.60
N GLY A 132 9.28 -24.31 -11.20
CA GLY A 132 9.72 -24.27 -12.59
C GLY A 132 9.16 -25.45 -13.42
N VAL A 133 9.39 -25.44 -14.70
CA VAL A 133 9.13 -26.59 -15.59
C VAL A 133 10.35 -27.49 -15.64
N ALA A 134 10.11 -28.81 -15.59
CA ALA A 134 11.21 -29.77 -15.76
C ALA A 134 11.65 -29.86 -17.23
N ASP A 135 10.72 -29.69 -18.16
CA ASP A 135 10.92 -29.72 -19.60
C ASP A 135 9.92 -28.73 -20.25
N GLU A 136 10.33 -28.02 -21.31
CA GLU A 136 9.47 -27.12 -22.06
C GLU A 136 8.26 -27.82 -22.69
N SER A 137 8.34 -29.13 -22.88
CA SER A 137 7.22 -29.96 -23.33
C SER A 137 6.16 -30.24 -22.26
N THR A 138 6.39 -29.82 -21.02
CA THR A 138 5.44 -30.03 -19.92
C THR A 138 4.11 -29.32 -20.23
N PRO A 139 3.00 -30.06 -20.38
CA PRO A 139 1.75 -29.49 -20.90
C PRO A 139 1.06 -28.55 -19.90
N LYS A 140 1.45 -28.59 -18.64
CA LYS A 140 0.85 -27.79 -17.57
C LYS A 140 1.87 -26.83 -16.96
N LYS A 141 1.65 -25.56 -17.15
CA LYS A 141 2.48 -24.52 -16.53
C LYS A 141 2.39 -24.59 -15.00
N PRO A 142 3.49 -24.32 -14.27
CA PRO A 142 3.50 -24.26 -12.83
C PRO A 142 2.43 -23.30 -12.29
N ASP A 143 1.81 -23.70 -11.18
CA ASP A 143 0.77 -22.94 -10.50
C ASP A 143 0.83 -23.20 -8.99
N ALA A 144 1.11 -22.17 -8.22
CA ALA A 144 1.29 -22.25 -6.78
C ALA A 144 0.03 -22.75 -6.06
N TRP A 145 -1.17 -22.37 -6.53
CA TRP A 145 -2.42 -22.88 -5.97
C TRP A 145 -2.58 -24.39 -6.20
N LEU A 146 -2.35 -24.86 -7.42
CA LEU A 146 -2.45 -26.27 -7.73
C LEU A 146 -1.41 -27.11 -6.97
N PHE A 147 -0.19 -26.59 -6.85
CA PHE A 147 0.85 -27.19 -6.03
C PHE A 147 0.40 -27.31 -4.57
N LEU A 148 -0.07 -26.21 -3.98
CA LEU A 148 -0.55 -26.18 -2.62
C LEU A 148 -1.70 -27.16 -2.37
N GLN A 149 -2.63 -27.31 -3.33
CA GLN A 149 -3.70 -28.31 -3.24
C GLN A 149 -3.16 -29.75 -3.32
N ALA A 150 -2.17 -30.02 -4.15
CA ALA A 150 -1.52 -31.32 -4.23
C ALA A 150 -0.79 -31.67 -2.92
N VAL A 151 -0.07 -30.71 -2.34
CA VAL A 151 0.55 -30.85 -1.02
C VAL A 151 -0.52 -31.16 0.06
N ARG A 152 -1.62 -30.43 0.06
CA ARG A 152 -2.75 -30.62 1.01
C ARG A 152 -3.44 -31.98 0.85
N ALA A 153 -3.56 -32.47 -0.38
CA ALA A 153 -4.19 -33.77 -0.66
C ALA A 153 -3.32 -34.97 -0.21
N GLY A 154 -2.00 -34.82 -0.29
CA GLY A 154 -1.05 -35.89 0.08
C GLY A 154 -0.90 -36.13 1.58
N ARG A 155 -1.20 -35.15 2.40
CA ARG A 155 -1.04 -35.23 3.86
C ARG A 155 -2.32 -35.63 4.58
N ARG A 156 -2.27 -36.76 5.25
CA ARG A 156 -3.29 -37.15 6.22
C ARG A 156 -3.24 -36.21 7.43
N ARG A 157 -4.09 -35.16 7.43
CA ARG A 157 -4.59 -34.43 8.60
C ARG A 157 -3.68 -33.51 9.41
N HIS A 158 -2.44 -33.21 9.13
CA HIS A 158 -1.69 -32.28 9.98
C HIS A 158 -1.03 -31.14 9.24
N ARG A 159 -1.61 -29.95 9.44
CA ARG A 159 -0.99 -28.62 9.50
C ARG A 159 -0.14 -28.19 8.31
N LEU A 160 -0.82 -27.73 7.30
CA LEU A 160 -0.20 -26.93 6.24
C LEU A 160 -0.24 -25.42 6.52
N THR A 161 -0.15 -25.06 7.81
CA THR A 161 0.06 -23.68 8.26
C THR A 161 1.46 -23.16 7.96
N GLU A 162 2.34 -24.04 7.50
CA GLU A 162 3.76 -23.77 7.28
C GLU A 162 4.08 -23.45 5.82
N VAL A 163 3.16 -23.80 4.90
CA VAL A 163 3.29 -23.56 3.46
C VAL A 163 2.07 -22.78 2.97
N GLY A 164 2.27 -21.63 2.37
CA GLY A 164 1.20 -20.75 1.88
C GLY A 164 1.49 -20.18 0.50
N LEU A 165 0.52 -19.47 -0.05
CA LEU A 165 0.72 -18.64 -1.24
C LEU A 165 1.61 -17.45 -0.91
N ASP A 166 2.30 -16.91 -1.91
CA ASP A 166 2.94 -15.60 -1.84
C ASP A 166 1.95 -14.58 -2.40
N HIS A 167 1.13 -14.00 -1.52
CA HIS A 167 0.06 -13.08 -1.94
C HIS A 167 0.62 -11.78 -2.50
N LEU A 168 -0.13 -11.19 -3.43
CA LEU A 168 0.13 -9.84 -3.90
C LEU A 168 -0.53 -8.84 -2.98
N ILE A 169 0.25 -7.86 -2.56
CA ILE A 169 -0.16 -6.84 -1.61
C ILE A 169 -0.44 -5.55 -2.37
N ALA A 170 -1.57 -4.94 -2.08
CA ALA A 170 -1.90 -3.61 -2.56
C ALA A 170 -1.65 -2.58 -1.45
N MET A 171 -1.09 -1.46 -1.84
CA MET A 171 -1.17 -0.24 -1.06
C MET A 171 -2.55 0.36 -1.32
N GLY A 172 -3.24 0.71 -0.21
CA GLY A 172 -4.65 1.06 -0.32
C GLY A 172 -4.89 2.35 -1.08
N ASP A 173 -5.40 2.23 -2.28
CA ASP A 173 -5.90 3.34 -3.08
C ASP A 173 -7.43 3.33 -3.13
N VAL A 174 -8.03 4.51 -3.24
CA VAL A 174 -9.49 4.70 -3.36
C VAL A 174 -10.04 4.18 -4.70
N THR A 175 -9.21 3.92 -5.66
CA THR A 175 -9.60 3.30 -6.94
C THR A 175 -9.93 1.82 -6.83
N GLY A 176 -9.84 1.26 -5.63
CA GLY A 176 -10.04 -0.15 -5.37
C GLY A 176 -8.78 -0.98 -5.64
N ASN A 177 -8.63 -2.06 -4.91
CA ASN A 177 -7.59 -3.03 -5.18
C ASN A 177 -7.96 -3.79 -6.47
N PRO A 178 -7.18 -3.67 -7.56
CA PRO A 178 -7.48 -4.39 -8.81
C PRO A 178 -7.44 -5.91 -8.64
N PHE A 179 -6.87 -6.38 -7.55
CA PHE A 179 -6.79 -7.79 -7.20
C PHE A 179 -7.88 -8.21 -6.20
N ALA A 180 -8.60 -7.27 -5.60
CA ALA A 180 -9.71 -7.59 -4.73
C ALA A 180 -10.91 -8.01 -5.58
N THR A 181 -11.32 -9.23 -5.40
CA THR A 181 -12.51 -9.77 -6.03
C THR A 181 -13.67 -9.80 -5.04
N GLY A 182 -13.70 -8.90 -4.12
CA GLY A 182 -14.87 -8.60 -3.33
C GLY A 182 -15.71 -7.59 -4.06
N ASN A 183 -16.96 -7.52 -3.71
CA ASN A 183 -17.79 -6.44 -4.18
C ASN A 183 -17.61 -5.22 -3.29
N PRO A 184 -16.81 -4.25 -3.69
CA PRO A 184 -16.61 -3.06 -2.88
C PRO A 184 -17.89 -2.24 -2.71
N TYR A 185 -18.84 -2.45 -3.54
CA TYR A 185 -20.08 -1.71 -3.51
C TYR A 185 -21.30 -2.61 -3.30
N ALA A 186 -21.10 -3.69 -2.66
CA ALA A 186 -21.97 -4.83 -2.31
C ALA A 186 -23.43 -4.80 -2.76
N THR A 187 -24.00 -3.68 -3.01
CA THR A 187 -25.37 -3.52 -3.45
C THR A 187 -25.43 -2.90 -4.84
N GLY A 188 -25.42 -3.76 -5.85
CA GLY A 188 -25.80 -3.37 -7.20
C GLY A 188 -24.80 -2.53 -7.98
N ASN A 189 -23.59 -2.40 -7.50
CA ASN A 189 -22.59 -1.73 -8.30
C ASN A 189 -21.99 -2.67 -9.33
N PRO A 190 -22.09 -2.34 -10.58
CA PRO A 190 -21.50 -3.11 -11.65
C PRO A 190 -19.99 -3.26 -11.57
N TYR A 191 -19.30 -2.38 -10.88
CA TYR A 191 -17.88 -2.55 -10.59
C TYR A 191 -17.60 -3.38 -9.36
N ALA A 192 -18.65 -3.70 -8.67
CA ALA A 192 -18.60 -4.33 -7.38
C ALA A 192 -18.29 -5.82 -7.42
N THR A 193 -18.42 -6.44 -8.54
CA THR A 193 -17.98 -7.82 -8.71
C THR A 193 -16.53 -7.85 -9.14
N GLY A 194 -15.68 -7.35 -8.28
CA GLY A 194 -14.27 -7.36 -8.57
C GLY A 194 -13.87 -6.30 -9.58
N ASN A 195 -12.75 -6.51 -10.17
CA ASN A 195 -12.25 -5.68 -11.24
C ASN A 195 -13.27 -5.64 -12.39
N PRO A 196 -13.80 -4.50 -12.73
CA PRO A 196 -14.72 -4.35 -13.86
C PRO A 196 -14.12 -4.79 -15.18
N TYR A 197 -12.81 -4.90 -15.22
CA TYR A 197 -12.09 -5.38 -16.39
C TYR A 197 -11.74 -6.88 -16.32
N ALA A 198 -11.93 -7.52 -15.17
CA ALA A 198 -11.43 -8.87 -14.96
C ALA A 198 -12.49 -9.96 -14.87
N THR A 199 -13.67 -9.70 -14.36
CA THR A 199 -14.68 -10.76 -14.16
C THR A 199 -16.04 -10.31 -14.58
N GLY A 200 -16.51 -10.93 -15.65
CA GLY A 200 -17.85 -10.68 -16.13
C GLY A 200 -18.08 -9.23 -16.47
N ASN A 201 -19.20 -8.96 -16.94
CA ASN A 201 -19.56 -7.62 -17.25
C ASN A 201 -20.30 -7.00 -16.07
N PRO A 202 -19.64 -6.15 -15.33
CA PRO A 202 -20.25 -5.47 -14.20
C PRO A 202 -21.36 -4.48 -14.60
N TYR A 203 -21.44 -4.21 -15.86
CA TYR A 203 -22.47 -3.36 -16.41
C TYR A 203 -23.67 -4.13 -16.93
N ALA A 204 -23.62 -5.46 -16.83
CA ALA A 204 -24.58 -6.31 -17.52
C ALA A 204 -25.97 -6.30 -16.92
N THR A 205 -26.11 -6.07 -15.66
CA THR A 205 -27.42 -6.05 -15.02
C THR A 205 -27.93 -4.62 -14.90
N GLY A 206 -28.66 -4.20 -15.94
CA GLY A 206 -29.36 -2.93 -15.91
C GLY A 206 -28.49 -1.70 -16.15
N ASN A 207 -27.24 -1.91 -16.48
CA ASN A 207 -26.36 -0.83 -16.85
C ASN A 207 -25.79 -1.01 -18.25
N PRO A 208 -25.99 -0.09 -19.04
CA PRO A 208 -25.60 0.01 -20.41
C PRO A 208 -24.14 0.05 -20.74
N TYR A 209 -23.28 0.23 -19.82
CA TYR A 209 -21.87 -0.06 -20.06
C TYR A 209 -21.63 -1.53 -20.36
N ALA A 210 -22.61 -2.32 -20.03
CA ALA A 210 -22.50 -3.74 -20.01
C ALA A 210 -22.45 -4.45 -21.33
N THR A 211 -22.84 -3.86 -22.37
CA THR A 211 -22.89 -4.51 -23.65
C THR A 211 -21.68 -4.17 -24.48
N GLY A 212 -20.63 -4.95 -24.32
CA GLY A 212 -19.45 -4.91 -25.15
C GLY A 212 -18.71 -3.59 -25.20
N ASN A 213 -19.37 -2.53 -25.46
CA ASN A 213 -18.83 -1.19 -25.36
C ASN A 213 -19.67 -0.37 -24.42
N PRO A 214 -19.20 -0.09 -23.25
CA PRO A 214 -19.89 0.68 -22.26
C PRO A 214 -20.26 2.08 -22.71
N TYR A 215 -19.58 2.57 -23.69
CA TYR A 215 -19.86 3.90 -24.22
C TYR A 215 -20.69 3.88 -25.49
N ALA A 216 -20.93 2.73 -26.08
CA ALA A 216 -21.45 2.66 -27.43
C ALA A 216 -22.75 1.89 -27.59
N THR A 217 -23.06 0.94 -26.79
CA THR A 217 -24.23 0.10 -27.02
C THR A 217 -25.20 0.09 -25.88
N GLY A 218 -26.44 0.08 -26.27
CA GLY A 218 -27.53 -0.06 -25.35
C GLY A 218 -27.69 1.07 -24.43
N ASN A 219 -26.81 1.93 -24.44
CA ASN A 219 -26.90 3.03 -23.57
C ASN A 219 -27.00 2.69 -22.11
N PRO A 220 -25.95 2.55 -21.54
CA PRO A 220 -25.84 2.46 -20.14
C PRO A 220 -26.36 3.57 -19.40
N TYR A 221 -26.35 4.58 -20.03
CA TYR A 221 -26.87 5.76 -19.47
C TYR A 221 -28.25 6.06 -20.03
N ALA A 222 -28.78 5.19 -20.87
CA ALA A 222 -29.88 5.58 -21.72
C ALA A 222 -31.23 5.28 -21.19
N THR A 223 -31.46 4.19 -20.61
CA THR A 223 -32.76 3.98 -19.94
C THR A 223 -32.75 4.60 -18.57
N GLY A 224 -33.06 5.85 -18.52
CA GLY A 224 -32.87 6.63 -17.32
C GLY A 224 -31.44 7.08 -17.11
N ASN A 225 -30.57 6.78 -18.07
CA ASN A 225 -29.21 7.19 -18.02
C ASN A 225 -28.67 7.59 -19.37
N PRO A 226 -28.38 8.81 -19.54
CA PRO A 226 -28.06 9.44 -20.81
C PRO A 226 -26.68 9.21 -21.36
N TYR A 227 -25.81 8.65 -20.62
CA TYR A 227 -24.55 8.28 -21.22
C TYR A 227 -24.72 7.26 -22.30
N ALA A 228 -25.87 6.72 -22.29
CA ALA A 228 -25.98 5.51 -22.97
C ALA A 228 -26.80 5.52 -24.19
N THR A 229 -27.56 6.43 -24.45
CA THR A 229 -28.29 6.46 -25.69
C THR A 229 -27.46 7.01 -26.79
N GLY A 230 -26.71 6.12 -27.36
CA GLY A 230 -25.85 6.47 -28.46
C GLY A 230 -24.77 7.49 -28.11
N ASN A 231 -25.10 8.36 -27.24
CA ASN A 231 -24.15 9.26 -26.62
C ASN A 231 -24.39 9.30 -25.12
N PRO A 232 -23.58 8.68 -24.36
CA PRO A 232 -23.71 8.65 -22.92
C PRO A 232 -23.68 10.02 -22.26
N TYR A 233 -23.19 10.99 -22.95
CA TYR A 233 -23.10 12.35 -22.43
C TYR A 233 -24.17 13.29 -22.98
N ALA A 234 -24.98 12.84 -23.94
CA ALA A 234 -25.82 13.74 -24.73
C ALA A 234 -27.30 13.62 -24.47
N THR A 235 -27.81 12.52 -24.04
CA THR A 235 -29.25 12.33 -23.89
C THR A 235 -29.68 12.41 -22.45
N GLY A 236 -30.43 13.44 -22.19
CA GLY A 236 -30.82 13.77 -20.84
C GLY A 236 -29.62 14.21 -20.02
N ASN A 237 -29.84 14.50 -18.82
CA ASN A 237 -28.76 14.78 -17.91
C ASN A 237 -28.65 13.64 -16.90
N PRO A 238 -27.70 12.77 -17.08
CA PRO A 238 -27.51 11.68 -16.15
C PRO A 238 -27.16 12.17 -14.77
N TYR A 239 -26.73 13.38 -14.69
CA TYR A 239 -26.36 14.00 -13.42
C TYR A 239 -27.52 14.71 -12.76
N ALA A 240 -28.63 14.96 -13.48
CA ALA A 240 -29.72 15.77 -12.98
C ALA A 240 -30.92 14.97 -12.46
N THR A 241 -31.14 13.80 -12.99
CA THR A 241 -32.30 13.00 -12.62
C THR A 241 -31.90 11.71 -11.94
N GLY A 242 -32.11 11.67 -10.64
CA GLY A 242 -31.96 10.45 -9.87
C GLY A 242 -30.52 10.00 -9.68
N ASN A 243 -29.57 10.86 -9.92
CA ASN A 243 -28.14 10.58 -9.76
C ASN A 243 -27.78 9.12 -10.06
N PRO A 244 -27.67 8.75 -11.33
CA PRO A 244 -27.36 7.38 -11.71
C PRO A 244 -26.01 6.90 -11.18
N TYR A 245 -25.26 7.82 -10.63
CA TYR A 245 -23.96 7.56 -10.04
C TYR A 245 -24.03 7.32 -8.53
N ALA A 246 -25.17 7.62 -7.89
CA ALA A 246 -25.31 7.39 -6.45
C ALA A 246 -25.40 5.90 -6.09
N THR A 247 -25.60 5.04 -7.07
CA THR A 247 -25.68 3.61 -6.87
C THR A 247 -24.43 2.90 -7.36
N GLY A 248 -23.26 3.34 -6.91
CA GLY A 248 -22.11 2.49 -6.97
C GLY A 248 -21.37 2.36 -8.31
N ASN A 249 -21.46 3.32 -9.19
CA ASN A 249 -20.54 3.40 -10.32
C ASN A 249 -19.21 3.98 -9.84
N PRO A 250 -18.06 3.31 -10.06
CA PRO A 250 -16.75 3.81 -9.64
C PRO A 250 -16.34 5.11 -10.34
N PHE A 251 -16.91 5.42 -11.49
CA PHE A 251 -16.82 6.74 -12.10
C PHE A 251 -17.94 7.67 -11.65
N SER A 252 -18.69 7.29 -10.63
CA SER A 252 -19.74 8.12 -10.10
C SER A 252 -19.18 9.37 -9.44
N PRO A 253 -19.93 10.46 -9.41
CA PRO A 253 -19.58 11.64 -8.62
C PRO A 253 -19.29 11.31 -7.15
N ALA A 254 -19.89 10.25 -6.62
CA ALA A 254 -19.64 9.78 -5.26
C ALA A 254 -18.21 9.30 -5.06
N VAL A 255 -17.61 8.62 -6.04
CA VAL A 255 -16.20 8.19 -6.00
C VAL A 255 -15.28 9.34 -6.42
N ALA A 256 -15.65 10.08 -7.44
CA ALA A 256 -14.88 11.24 -7.89
C ALA A 256 -14.75 12.34 -6.82
N ALA A 257 -15.63 12.35 -5.83
CA ALA A 257 -15.53 13.25 -4.68
C ALA A 257 -14.27 12.99 -3.83
N TYR A 258 -13.68 11.82 -3.92
CA TYR A 258 -12.45 11.45 -3.17
C TYR A 258 -11.17 11.65 -3.97
N GLY A 259 -11.26 11.99 -5.24
CA GLY A 259 -10.12 12.26 -6.09
C GLY A 259 -10.41 12.02 -7.56
N LEU A 260 -9.65 12.64 -8.43
CA LEU A 260 -9.80 12.46 -9.88
C LEU A 260 -9.16 11.14 -10.32
N PRO A 261 -9.84 10.35 -11.16
CA PRO A 261 -9.22 9.18 -11.79
C PRO A 261 -7.96 9.59 -12.59
N GLY A 262 -6.93 8.76 -12.53
CA GLY A 262 -5.68 8.98 -13.26
C GLY A 262 -4.63 9.83 -12.53
N THR A 263 -4.98 10.44 -11.38
CA THR A 263 -4.02 11.16 -10.53
C THR A 263 -3.67 10.38 -9.26
N GLY A 264 -4.10 9.12 -9.15
CA GLY A 264 -4.02 8.35 -7.90
C GLY A 264 -4.86 8.94 -6.77
N GLY A 265 -5.81 9.83 -7.09
CA GLY A 265 -6.67 10.51 -6.12
C GLY A 265 -6.02 11.72 -5.44
N ARG A 266 -4.75 12.00 -5.70
CA ARG A 266 -4.06 13.19 -5.17
C ARG A 266 -4.49 14.45 -5.90
N GLN A 267 -4.56 15.55 -5.15
CA GLN A 267 -4.80 16.88 -5.71
C GLN A 267 -3.80 17.88 -5.11
N PRO A 268 -3.12 18.68 -5.92
CA PRO A 268 -2.27 19.75 -5.42
C PRO A 268 -3.07 20.74 -4.59
N VAL A 269 -2.52 21.14 -3.46
CA VAL A 269 -3.16 22.12 -2.56
C VAL A 269 -2.15 23.15 -2.09
N ALA A 270 -2.58 24.42 -2.05
CA ALA A 270 -1.77 25.48 -1.47
C ALA A 270 -1.88 25.42 0.07
N TYR A 271 -0.78 25.10 0.73
CA TYR A 271 -0.70 25.16 2.18
C TYR A 271 -0.13 26.53 2.62
N ILE A 272 -0.80 27.17 3.57
CA ILE A 272 -0.45 28.52 4.06
C ILE A 272 -0.19 28.56 5.56
N GLY A 273 -0.31 27.42 6.25
CA GLY A 273 -0.06 27.34 7.68
C GLY A 273 1.43 27.12 8.02
N PRO A 274 1.79 27.17 9.31
CA PRO A 274 3.15 26.82 9.78
C PRO A 274 3.36 25.30 9.74
N GLU A 275 4.64 24.90 9.78
CA GLU A 275 4.93 23.49 10.04
C GLU A 275 4.49 23.09 11.47
N PRO A 276 4.19 21.80 11.71
CA PRO A 276 3.85 21.32 13.03
C PRO A 276 4.99 21.56 14.03
N ALA A 277 4.70 22.31 15.11
CA ALA A 277 5.68 22.72 16.08
C ALA A 277 6.15 21.54 16.93
N ARG A 278 7.46 21.31 16.99
CA ARG A 278 8.09 20.29 17.82
C ARG A 278 8.65 20.92 19.08
N THR A 279 8.41 20.30 20.22
CA THR A 279 8.99 20.71 21.50
C THR A 279 10.53 20.69 21.41
N PRO A 280 11.24 21.76 21.77
CA PRO A 280 12.70 21.79 21.77
C PRO A 280 13.29 20.63 22.61
N ASN A 281 14.45 20.12 22.17
CA ASN A 281 15.11 19.01 22.90
C ASN A 281 15.49 19.38 24.34
N SER A 282 15.78 20.65 24.60
CA SER A 282 16.05 21.16 25.96
C SER A 282 14.85 21.10 26.91
N GLU A 283 13.64 21.10 26.36
CA GLU A 283 12.39 21.12 27.11
C GLU A 283 11.73 19.72 27.17
N TYR A 284 12.01 18.88 26.18
CA TYR A 284 11.44 17.54 26.12
C TYR A 284 12.11 16.61 27.11
N ARG A 285 11.32 16.03 28.00
CA ARG A 285 11.84 15.11 29.03
C ARG A 285 11.56 13.67 28.67
N GLY A 286 12.60 12.84 28.78
CA GLY A 286 12.54 11.43 28.43
C GLY A 286 12.87 11.15 26.96
N ARG A 287 12.63 9.94 26.51
CA ARG A 287 12.74 9.56 25.10
C ARG A 287 11.46 9.94 24.35
N ARG A 288 11.62 10.45 23.16
CA ARG A 288 10.49 10.68 22.25
C ARG A 288 9.93 9.34 21.77
N PRO A 289 8.62 9.23 21.55
CA PRO A 289 8.06 8.05 20.89
C PRO A 289 8.60 7.95 19.47
N VAL A 290 8.77 6.72 19.01
CA VAL A 290 9.25 6.42 17.67
C VAL A 290 8.12 5.75 16.89
N VAL A 291 7.72 6.39 15.80
CA VAL A 291 6.75 5.83 14.84
C VAL A 291 7.50 5.34 13.61
N ALA A 292 7.35 4.07 13.33
CA ALA A 292 7.92 3.41 12.16
C ALA A 292 6.86 3.33 11.03
N ILE A 293 7.31 3.49 9.81
CA ILE A 293 6.52 3.47 8.59
C ILE A 293 7.16 2.46 7.65
N LEU A 294 6.43 1.44 7.25
CA LEU A 294 6.85 0.48 6.23
C LEU A 294 5.90 0.63 5.03
N ASP A 295 6.36 1.36 4.00
CA ASP A 295 5.53 1.83 2.90
C ASP A 295 6.35 2.04 1.61
N SER A 296 6.04 3.02 0.78
CA SER A 296 6.83 3.39 -0.42
C SER A 296 8.17 4.07 -0.11
N GLY A 297 8.46 4.35 1.15
CA GLY A 297 9.63 5.11 1.58
C GLY A 297 9.25 6.49 2.12
N CYS A 298 10.15 7.45 2.00
CA CYS A 298 9.88 8.85 2.34
C CYS A 298 10.78 9.75 1.52
N GLY A 299 10.21 10.60 0.71
CA GLY A 299 10.90 11.58 -0.12
C GLY A 299 11.46 12.77 0.68
N ARG A 300 11.92 13.77 -0.04
CA ARG A 300 12.41 15.00 0.55
C ARG A 300 11.27 15.98 0.80
N HIS A 301 11.21 16.48 2.04
CA HIS A 301 10.28 17.55 2.40
C HIS A 301 10.81 18.32 3.64
N PRO A 302 10.73 19.67 3.68
CA PRO A 302 11.25 20.45 4.81
C PRO A 302 10.69 20.03 6.18
N TRP A 303 9.43 19.63 6.25
CA TRP A 303 8.81 19.16 7.50
C TRP A 303 9.34 17.82 7.99
N LEU A 304 9.97 17.03 7.12
CA LEU A 304 10.31 15.62 7.37
C LEU A 304 11.81 15.39 7.46
N ASP A 305 12.59 16.08 6.62
CA ASP A 305 14.02 15.84 6.48
C ASP A 305 14.79 15.84 7.83
N PRO A 306 14.46 16.71 8.83
CA PRO A 306 15.15 16.70 10.12
C PRO A 306 14.74 15.55 11.04
N TYR A 307 13.60 14.86 10.78
CA TYR A 307 12.95 14.01 11.78
C TYR A 307 12.74 12.58 11.32
N VAL A 308 12.93 12.28 10.03
CA VAL A 308 12.74 10.94 9.44
C VAL A 308 14.08 10.26 9.19
N ARG A 309 14.32 9.15 9.84
CA ARG A 309 15.48 8.29 9.59
C ARG A 309 15.13 7.23 8.54
N LYS A 310 15.84 7.22 7.43
CA LYS A 310 15.57 6.36 6.26
C LYS A 310 16.54 5.18 6.13
N ASN A 311 17.60 5.12 6.94
CA ASN A 311 18.71 4.17 6.77
C ASN A 311 18.92 3.25 7.98
N VAL A 312 17.85 2.95 8.72
CA VAL A 312 17.93 2.02 9.84
C VAL A 312 18.08 0.60 9.30
N LYS A 313 19.13 -0.09 9.75
CA LYS A 313 19.54 -1.40 9.27
C LYS A 313 19.58 -2.40 10.41
N LEU A 314 19.42 -3.66 10.09
CA LEU A 314 19.66 -4.77 11.00
C LEU A 314 21.01 -5.43 10.65
N ASP A 315 21.97 -5.44 11.58
CA ASP A 315 23.31 -6.02 11.38
C ASP A 315 24.01 -5.51 10.10
N GLY A 316 23.87 -4.22 9.82
CA GLY A 316 24.43 -3.58 8.63
C GLY A 316 23.68 -3.86 7.33
N LYS A 317 22.67 -4.73 7.33
CA LYS A 317 21.84 -5.03 6.16
C LYS A 317 20.62 -4.12 6.10
N PRO A 318 20.25 -3.61 4.93
CA PRO A 318 19.05 -2.82 4.76
C PRO A 318 17.79 -3.68 5.00
N ILE A 319 16.71 -3.03 5.44
CA ILE A 319 15.37 -3.60 5.53
C ILE A 319 14.57 -3.05 4.35
N GLY A 320 13.93 -3.92 3.59
CA GLY A 320 13.24 -3.55 2.37
C GLY A 320 14.21 -3.08 1.26
N TYR A 321 13.72 -2.20 0.40
CA TYR A 321 14.43 -1.75 -0.80
C TYR A 321 15.10 -0.39 -0.58
N THR A 322 16.31 -0.20 -1.09
CA THR A 322 17.13 1.00 -0.83
C THR A 322 17.79 1.60 -2.07
N ASP A 323 17.54 1.06 -3.26
CA ASP A 323 18.08 1.62 -4.48
C ASP A 323 17.40 2.97 -4.80
N PRO A 324 18.15 4.09 -4.80
CA PRO A 324 17.58 5.40 -5.05
C PRO A 324 17.07 5.59 -6.48
N SER A 325 17.60 4.82 -7.43
CA SER A 325 17.20 4.93 -8.85
C SER A 325 15.80 4.40 -9.12
N THR A 326 15.31 3.54 -8.22
CA THR A 326 13.98 2.91 -8.29
C THR A 326 13.05 3.37 -7.16
N ASP A 327 13.42 4.43 -6.47
CA ASP A 327 12.66 4.96 -5.34
C ASP A 327 11.45 5.79 -5.83
N PRO A 328 10.20 5.35 -5.60
CA PRO A 328 9.01 6.07 -6.03
C PRO A 328 8.80 7.40 -5.30
N GLU A 329 9.52 7.64 -4.22
CA GLU A 329 9.52 8.91 -3.50
C GLU A 329 10.49 9.93 -4.11
N THR A 330 11.28 9.52 -5.09
CA THR A 330 12.23 10.37 -5.82
C THR A 330 11.94 10.36 -7.32
N ASN A 331 11.56 9.21 -7.85
CA ASN A 331 11.26 8.98 -9.26
C ASN A 331 9.79 8.53 -9.36
N PRO A 332 8.87 9.44 -9.63
CA PRO A 332 7.44 9.16 -9.51
C PRO A 332 6.83 8.29 -10.61
N ASP A 333 7.57 7.97 -11.69
CA ASP A 333 7.15 7.13 -12.81
C ASP A 333 7.96 5.83 -12.81
N GLN A 334 7.70 4.95 -11.81
CA GLN A 334 8.45 3.70 -11.59
C GLN A 334 7.59 2.44 -11.74
N VAL A 335 6.28 2.54 -11.58
CA VAL A 335 5.34 1.40 -11.60
C VAL A 335 4.35 1.57 -12.75
N GLY A 336 4.08 0.50 -13.52
CA GLY A 336 3.20 0.59 -14.69
C GLY A 336 3.93 1.12 -15.93
N PRO A 337 3.25 1.63 -16.94
CA PRO A 337 3.89 2.18 -18.12
C PRO A 337 4.70 3.43 -17.77
N ALA A 338 5.90 3.54 -18.29
CA ALA A 338 6.70 4.75 -18.17
C ALA A 338 6.13 5.83 -19.10
N ASP A 339 5.00 6.41 -18.71
CA ASP A 339 4.22 7.33 -19.54
C ASP A 339 4.44 8.82 -19.20
N GLY A 340 5.27 9.07 -18.18
CA GLY A 340 5.55 10.41 -17.66
C GLY A 340 4.54 10.87 -16.62
N GLY A 341 3.53 10.05 -16.31
CA GLY A 341 2.61 10.30 -15.22
C GLY A 341 3.25 10.09 -13.86
N ILE A 342 2.58 10.56 -12.82
CA ILE A 342 2.95 10.23 -11.45
C ILE A 342 2.25 8.94 -11.06
N ASP A 343 3.02 7.91 -10.77
CA ASP A 343 2.51 6.62 -10.34
C ASP A 343 1.61 6.73 -9.12
N GLN A 344 0.67 5.80 -9.03
CA GLN A 344 -0.36 5.74 -8.01
C GLN A 344 0.21 5.79 -6.58
N TYR A 345 1.34 5.13 -6.34
CA TYR A 345 1.96 5.05 -5.01
C TYR A 345 3.10 6.04 -4.78
N ALA A 346 3.45 6.83 -5.79
CA ALA A 346 4.50 7.81 -5.65
C ALA A 346 4.11 8.89 -4.63
N GLY A 347 4.97 9.12 -3.65
CA GLY A 347 4.71 10.07 -2.58
C GLY A 347 3.83 9.56 -1.44
N HIS A 348 3.36 8.30 -1.49
CA HIS A 348 2.44 7.75 -0.49
C HIS A 348 3.06 7.70 0.92
N GLY A 349 4.29 7.19 1.05
CA GLY A 349 4.98 7.15 2.33
C GLY A 349 5.39 8.54 2.85
N THR A 350 5.70 9.50 1.97
CA THR A 350 5.91 10.90 2.37
C THR A 350 4.61 11.52 2.91
N PHE A 351 3.48 11.21 2.29
CA PHE A 351 2.18 11.68 2.76
C PHE A 351 1.85 11.14 4.15
N ILE A 352 2.06 9.84 4.37
CA ILE A 352 1.91 9.15 5.64
C ILE A 352 2.80 9.79 6.72
N ALA A 353 4.08 10.01 6.42
CA ALA A 353 5.01 10.65 7.34
C ALA A 353 4.55 12.06 7.76
N GLY A 354 4.01 12.83 6.84
CA GLY A 354 3.43 14.14 7.10
C GLY A 354 2.20 14.08 8.02
N LEU A 355 1.35 13.07 7.88
CA LEU A 355 0.20 12.87 8.77
C LEU A 355 0.63 12.52 10.19
N VAL A 356 1.59 11.60 10.35
CA VAL A 356 2.16 11.29 11.67
C VAL A 356 2.76 12.55 12.30
N ARG A 357 3.48 13.35 11.49
CA ARG A 357 4.10 14.60 11.92
C ARG A 357 3.06 15.63 12.39
N GLN A 358 1.90 15.71 11.74
CA GLN A 358 0.80 16.57 12.14
C GLN A 358 0.11 16.07 13.41
N ALA A 359 -0.09 14.76 13.54
CA ALA A 359 -0.74 14.15 14.69
C ALA A 359 0.13 14.18 15.96
N ASN A 360 1.44 13.98 15.81
CA ASN A 360 2.41 14.04 16.90
C ASN A 360 3.74 14.66 16.43
N PRO A 361 3.89 15.99 16.51
CA PRO A 361 5.13 16.66 16.16
C PRO A 361 6.35 16.23 16.95
N ASP A 362 6.14 15.69 18.14
CA ASP A 362 7.21 15.25 19.03
C ASP A 362 7.72 13.82 18.75
N ALA A 363 7.08 13.07 17.89
CA ALA A 363 7.56 11.75 17.49
C ALA A 363 8.84 11.84 16.65
N ASP A 364 9.73 10.88 16.84
CA ASP A 364 10.79 10.55 15.87
C ASP A 364 10.23 9.54 14.87
N LEU A 365 10.61 9.68 13.60
CA LEU A 365 10.09 8.82 12.55
C LEU A 365 11.20 7.92 11.99
N ILE A 366 10.81 6.70 11.62
CA ILE A 366 11.64 5.78 10.82
C ILE A 366 10.81 5.40 9.59
N SER A 367 11.40 5.46 8.42
CA SER A 367 10.73 5.02 7.20
C SER A 367 11.58 3.97 6.48
N TRP A 368 10.91 2.89 6.06
CA TRP A 368 11.45 1.87 5.17
C TRP A 368 10.57 1.73 3.94
N ARG A 369 11.18 1.35 2.85
CA ARG A 369 10.53 1.10 1.58
C ARG A 369 10.30 -0.39 1.38
N ILE A 370 9.03 -0.80 1.18
CA ILE A 370 8.64 -2.17 0.83
C ILE A 370 8.24 -2.32 -0.63
N THR A 371 7.97 -1.21 -1.33
CA THR A 371 7.69 -1.24 -2.77
C THR A 371 8.94 -1.68 -3.52
N PRO A 372 8.85 -2.78 -4.29
CA PRO A 372 9.99 -3.27 -5.06
C PRO A 372 10.36 -2.27 -6.16
N PRO A 373 11.57 -2.37 -6.72
CA PRO A 373 11.97 -1.58 -7.89
C PRO A 373 11.08 -1.89 -9.09
N GLU A 374 10.55 -3.09 -9.13
CA GLU A 374 9.79 -3.62 -10.26
C GLU A 374 8.75 -4.63 -9.76
N GLY A 375 7.58 -4.61 -10.39
CA GLY A 375 6.51 -5.55 -10.08
C GLY A 375 5.71 -5.22 -8.81
N PRO A 376 4.78 -6.10 -8.43
CA PRO A 376 3.94 -5.90 -7.26
C PRO A 376 4.69 -6.21 -5.96
N ILE A 377 4.22 -5.63 -4.85
CA ILE A 377 4.64 -6.03 -3.52
C ILE A 377 4.15 -7.46 -3.28
N VAL A 378 5.02 -8.32 -2.75
CA VAL A 378 4.68 -9.70 -2.40
C VAL A 378 4.75 -9.91 -0.89
N GLU A 379 3.92 -10.79 -0.37
CA GLU A 379 3.79 -11.07 1.06
C GLU A 379 5.11 -11.52 1.68
N GLY A 380 5.88 -12.34 0.98
CA GLY A 380 7.17 -12.81 1.46
C GLY A 380 8.17 -11.69 1.77
N ASP A 381 8.17 -10.59 0.99
CA ASP A 381 9.00 -9.41 1.29
C ASP A 381 8.50 -8.69 2.54
N LEU A 382 7.19 -8.53 2.67
CA LEU A 382 6.58 -7.91 3.84
C LEU A 382 6.89 -8.68 5.12
N ILE A 383 6.70 -10.01 5.12
CA ILE A 383 6.97 -10.85 6.30
C ILE A 383 8.45 -10.76 6.70
N ASN A 384 9.36 -10.81 5.74
CA ASN A 384 10.79 -10.73 6.02
C ASN A 384 11.18 -9.33 6.56
N ALA A 385 10.63 -8.25 6.01
CA ALA A 385 10.85 -6.90 6.52
C ALA A 385 10.28 -6.73 7.95
N LEU A 386 9.07 -7.20 8.20
CA LEU A 386 8.45 -7.20 9.54
C LEU A 386 9.27 -8.02 10.55
N THR A 387 9.83 -9.14 10.13
CA THR A 387 10.70 -9.98 10.97
C THR A 387 11.97 -9.23 11.40
N ASP A 388 12.60 -8.52 10.47
CA ASP A 388 13.79 -7.70 10.75
C ASP A 388 13.45 -6.51 11.66
N ILE A 389 12.30 -5.86 11.46
CA ILE A 389 11.80 -4.76 12.30
C ILE A 389 11.49 -5.26 13.72
N ALA A 390 10.85 -6.43 13.84
CA ALA A 390 10.56 -7.04 15.13
C ALA A 390 11.85 -7.40 15.89
N GLU A 391 12.88 -7.86 15.20
CA GLU A 391 14.17 -8.14 15.81
C GLU A 391 14.87 -6.85 16.31
N LEU A 392 14.79 -5.75 15.57
CA LEU A 392 15.27 -4.44 16.03
C LEU A 392 14.58 -4.00 17.32
N ALA A 393 13.24 -4.12 17.38
CA ALA A 393 12.45 -3.78 18.56
C ALA A 393 12.78 -4.70 19.74
N ARG A 394 12.89 -6.02 19.51
CA ARG A 394 13.25 -7.00 20.52
C ARG A 394 14.60 -6.67 21.15
N ARG A 395 15.64 -6.47 20.34
CA ARG A 395 16.98 -6.13 20.85
C ARG A 395 16.98 -4.87 21.71
N HIS A 396 16.24 -3.84 21.27
CA HIS A 396 16.10 -2.63 22.07
C HIS A 396 15.49 -2.92 23.45
N ARG A 397 14.36 -3.65 23.49
CA ARG A 397 13.66 -3.96 24.75
C ARG A 397 14.46 -4.88 25.66
N ASP A 398 15.27 -5.75 25.11
CA ASP A 398 16.14 -6.66 25.87
C ASP A 398 17.48 -5.99 26.26
N GLY A 399 17.78 -4.80 25.74
CA GLY A 399 19.02 -4.07 25.99
C GLY A 399 20.21 -4.64 25.23
N GLU A 400 19.95 -5.35 24.16
CA GLU A 400 20.97 -5.89 23.27
C GLU A 400 21.52 -4.84 22.30
N ARG A 401 22.75 -5.04 21.84
CA ARG A 401 23.38 -4.14 20.86
C ARG A 401 22.68 -4.24 19.51
N GLY A 402 22.60 -3.11 18.81
CA GLY A 402 21.99 -3.04 17.48
C GLY A 402 20.47 -3.02 17.50
N GLY A 403 19.84 -2.90 18.68
CA GLY A 403 18.42 -2.69 18.81
C GLY A 403 17.99 -1.25 18.47
N GLN A 404 16.75 -1.09 18.04
CA GLN A 404 16.14 0.18 17.70
C GLN A 404 14.82 0.36 18.46
N ALA A 405 14.67 1.50 19.12
CA ALA A 405 13.38 1.84 19.73
C ALA A 405 12.32 2.01 18.65
N ILE A 406 11.22 1.30 18.81
CA ILE A 406 10.02 1.42 17.99
C ILE A 406 8.84 1.31 18.95
N ASP A 407 7.89 2.23 18.90
CA ASP A 407 6.74 2.25 19.78
C ASP A 407 5.42 2.02 19.04
N VAL A 408 5.34 2.52 17.81
CA VAL A 408 4.21 2.32 16.89
C VAL A 408 4.77 1.99 15.51
N LEU A 409 4.15 1.03 14.83
CA LEU A 409 4.39 0.73 13.42
C LEU A 409 3.09 0.96 12.64
N THR A 410 3.11 1.73 11.57
CA THR A 410 1.96 1.89 10.68
C THR A 410 2.18 1.14 9.37
N LEU A 411 1.15 0.42 8.95
CA LEU A 411 1.08 -0.37 7.72
C LEU A 411 -0.15 0.05 6.91
N SER A 412 0.09 0.78 5.84
CA SER A 412 -0.97 1.27 4.95
C SER A 412 -1.06 0.42 3.68
N LEU A 413 -1.18 -0.89 3.87
CA LEU A 413 -1.19 -1.91 2.83
C LEU A 413 -2.00 -3.13 3.27
N GLY A 414 -2.41 -3.97 2.33
CA GLY A 414 -3.13 -5.18 2.66
C GLY A 414 -3.40 -6.11 1.47
N TYR A 415 -3.95 -7.27 1.78
CA TYR A 415 -4.39 -8.27 0.83
C TYR A 415 -5.59 -9.05 1.36
N TYR A 416 -6.26 -9.79 0.49
CA TYR A 416 -7.37 -10.67 0.86
C TYR A 416 -6.92 -12.12 0.75
N HIS A 417 -7.05 -12.85 1.84
CA HIS A 417 -6.69 -14.26 1.92
C HIS A 417 -7.73 -15.16 1.25
N GLU A 418 -7.32 -16.29 0.67
CA GLU A 418 -8.23 -17.25 0.03
C GLU A 418 -9.12 -18.03 1.01
N SER A 419 -8.74 -18.07 2.28
CA SER A 419 -9.46 -18.77 3.34
C SER A 419 -9.56 -17.92 4.61
N PRO A 420 -10.44 -16.91 4.68
CA PRO A 420 -10.51 -15.98 5.82
C PRO A 420 -10.97 -16.65 7.13
N GLU A 421 -11.59 -17.84 7.05
CA GLU A 421 -11.98 -18.63 8.22
C GLU A 421 -10.83 -19.47 8.79
N ASP A 422 -9.74 -19.60 8.06
CA ASP A 422 -8.64 -20.50 8.38
C ASP A 422 -7.39 -19.70 8.80
N VAL A 423 -7.49 -19.09 9.96
CA VAL A 423 -6.40 -18.32 10.61
C VAL A 423 -5.09 -19.08 10.69
N ALA A 424 -5.16 -20.40 10.61
CA ALA A 424 -3.99 -21.24 10.61
C ALA A 424 -3.06 -20.97 9.41
N PHE A 425 -3.57 -20.41 8.32
CA PHE A 425 -2.75 -20.07 7.14
C PHE A 425 -2.04 -18.72 7.25
N ASP A 426 -2.55 -17.78 8.05
CA ASP A 426 -1.91 -16.47 8.28
C ASP A 426 -0.88 -16.49 9.39
N SER A 427 -0.50 -17.65 9.87
CA SER A 427 0.49 -17.79 10.94
C SER A 427 1.85 -17.15 10.59
N GLN A 428 2.15 -17.07 9.31
CA GLN A 428 3.44 -16.56 8.82
C GLN A 428 3.56 -15.05 9.01
N ILE A 429 2.56 -14.27 8.61
CA ILE A 429 2.55 -12.82 8.82
C ILE A 429 2.23 -12.48 10.29
N HIS A 430 1.43 -13.29 10.96
CA HIS A 430 1.05 -13.06 12.36
C HIS A 430 2.25 -13.14 13.31
N GLU A 431 3.21 -14.03 13.06
CA GLU A 431 4.35 -14.24 13.96
C GLU A 431 5.22 -12.98 14.19
N PRO A 432 5.72 -12.27 13.16
CA PRO A 432 6.47 -11.05 13.39
C PRO A 432 5.62 -9.93 14.00
N LEU A 433 4.32 -9.85 13.68
CA LEU A 433 3.40 -8.88 14.26
C LEU A 433 3.14 -9.16 15.75
N ARG A 434 2.98 -10.42 16.13
CA ARG A 434 2.87 -10.85 17.54
C ARG A 434 4.13 -10.51 18.33
N LEU A 435 5.31 -10.74 17.76
CA LEU A 435 6.59 -10.40 18.38
C LEU A 435 6.74 -8.89 18.60
N LEU A 436 6.28 -8.07 17.65
CA LEU A 436 6.19 -6.62 17.82
C LEU A 436 5.29 -6.26 19.01
N GLY A 437 4.12 -6.87 19.12
CA GLY A 437 3.20 -6.69 20.26
C GLY A 437 3.83 -7.09 21.58
N GLU A 438 4.57 -8.18 21.66
CA GLU A 438 5.35 -8.61 22.85
C GLU A 438 6.45 -7.62 23.23
N CYS A 439 6.95 -6.87 22.25
CA CYS A 439 7.91 -5.80 22.47
C CYS A 439 7.25 -4.45 22.84
N GLY A 440 5.93 -4.41 22.98
CA GLY A 440 5.20 -3.18 23.27
C GLY A 440 5.15 -2.21 22.10
N VAL A 441 5.17 -2.74 20.87
CA VAL A 441 4.94 -1.98 19.65
C VAL A 441 3.48 -2.15 19.23
N THR A 442 2.75 -1.04 19.13
CA THR A 442 1.41 -1.08 18.56
C THR A 442 1.50 -1.07 17.05
N VAL A 443 0.98 -2.10 16.39
CA VAL A 443 0.88 -2.13 14.92
C VAL A 443 -0.48 -1.58 14.50
N VAL A 444 -0.48 -0.54 13.69
CA VAL A 444 -1.67 0.14 13.18
C VAL A 444 -1.80 -0.12 11.69
N CYS A 445 -2.90 -0.74 11.28
CA CYS A 445 -3.13 -1.15 9.90
C CYS A 445 -4.32 -0.42 9.29
N SER A 446 -4.23 -0.04 8.03
CA SER A 446 -5.35 0.46 7.25
C SER A 446 -6.37 -0.65 6.97
N ALA A 447 -7.66 -0.34 7.07
CA ALA A 447 -8.72 -1.33 6.87
C ALA A 447 -8.89 -1.75 5.40
N GLY A 448 -8.44 -0.94 4.44
CA GLY A 448 -8.65 -1.14 3.01
C GLY A 448 -9.75 -0.24 2.44
N ASN A 449 -9.75 -0.09 1.12
CA ASN A 449 -10.54 0.94 0.42
C ASN A 449 -11.54 0.35 -0.60
N ASP A 450 -11.98 -0.89 -0.40
CA ASP A 450 -12.81 -1.62 -1.34
C ASP A 450 -14.30 -1.63 -0.94
N ALA A 451 -14.70 -0.82 0.05
CA ALA A 451 -16.08 -0.73 0.56
C ALA A 451 -16.68 -2.11 0.90
N THR A 452 -15.89 -3.03 1.40
CA THR A 452 -16.28 -4.42 1.66
C THR A 452 -16.22 -4.75 3.16
N THR A 453 -16.97 -5.79 3.54
CA THR A 453 -16.86 -6.38 4.88
C THR A 453 -15.90 -7.58 4.93
N ARG A 454 -15.29 -7.92 3.81
CA ARG A 454 -14.31 -8.99 3.73
C ARG A 454 -13.06 -8.62 4.51
N PRO A 455 -12.58 -9.52 5.40
CA PRO A 455 -11.36 -9.27 6.16
C PRO A 455 -10.15 -9.03 5.26
N SER A 456 -9.48 -7.89 5.45
CA SER A 456 -8.23 -7.54 4.78
C SER A 456 -7.05 -7.73 5.74
N TYR A 457 -6.01 -8.41 5.31
CA TYR A 457 -4.83 -8.71 6.12
C TYR A 457 -3.69 -7.74 5.79
N PRO A 458 -2.90 -7.33 6.82
CA PRO A 458 -2.89 -7.80 8.21
C PRO A 458 -3.94 -7.16 9.15
N ALA A 459 -4.71 -6.17 8.71
CA ALA A 459 -5.64 -5.44 9.56
C ALA A 459 -6.66 -6.35 10.28
N ALA A 460 -7.12 -7.42 9.62
CA ALA A 460 -8.07 -8.38 10.19
C ALA A 460 -7.49 -9.27 11.31
N LEU A 461 -6.18 -9.19 11.58
CA LEU A 461 -5.56 -9.80 12.75
C LEU A 461 -5.79 -8.98 14.04
N ALA A 462 -6.44 -7.81 13.95
CA ALA A 462 -6.93 -7.11 15.13
C ALA A 462 -7.97 -7.97 15.87
N PRO A 463 -8.10 -7.87 17.20
CA PRO A 463 -9.16 -8.57 17.93
C PRO A 463 -10.54 -8.09 17.47
N TRP A 464 -11.42 -8.99 17.06
CA TRP A 464 -12.74 -8.63 16.52
C TRP A 464 -13.71 -8.23 17.63
N SER A 465 -14.52 -7.19 17.40
CA SER A 465 -15.49 -6.69 18.39
C SER A 465 -16.54 -7.72 18.81
N ASN A 466 -16.87 -8.67 17.92
CA ASN A 466 -17.80 -9.77 18.20
C ASN A 466 -17.12 -10.97 18.88
N GLY A 467 -15.82 -10.90 19.16
CA GLY A 467 -15.06 -11.99 19.76
C GLY A 467 -14.85 -13.22 18.87
N GLN A 468 -15.22 -13.19 17.60
CA GLN A 468 -15.10 -14.34 16.69
C GLN A 468 -13.82 -14.28 15.84
N GLY A 469 -13.03 -13.23 15.99
CA GLY A 469 -11.78 -13.08 15.25
C GLY A 469 -10.73 -14.11 15.61
N PRO A 470 -9.73 -14.22 14.73
CA PRO A 470 -8.63 -15.17 14.87
C PRO A 470 -7.73 -14.91 16.08
N VAL A 471 -7.54 -13.66 16.41
CA VAL A 471 -6.68 -13.24 17.50
C VAL A 471 -7.54 -12.78 18.67
N LYS A 472 -7.22 -13.29 19.85
CA LYS A 472 -7.85 -12.84 21.11
C LYS A 472 -6.95 -11.85 21.82
N PRO A 473 -7.51 -10.85 22.51
CA PRO A 473 -6.71 -9.96 23.34
C PRO A 473 -5.88 -10.74 24.36
N ASN A 474 -4.69 -10.24 24.65
CA ASN A 474 -3.76 -10.82 25.60
C ASN A 474 -2.98 -9.69 26.28
N ALA A 475 -3.02 -9.61 27.60
CA ALA A 475 -2.37 -8.55 28.37
C ALA A 475 -0.84 -8.46 28.17
N ASP A 476 -0.20 -9.55 27.75
CA ASP A 476 1.25 -9.62 27.51
C ASP A 476 1.64 -9.25 26.06
N VAL A 477 0.66 -9.05 25.18
CA VAL A 477 0.87 -8.75 23.77
C VAL A 477 -0.01 -7.58 23.34
N VAL A 478 0.59 -6.48 22.92
CA VAL A 478 -0.17 -5.33 22.40
C VAL A 478 -0.86 -5.75 21.09
N PRO A 479 -2.18 -5.52 20.96
CA PRO A 479 -2.90 -5.94 19.77
C PRO A 479 -2.61 -5.06 18.56
N ILE A 480 -2.88 -5.61 17.39
CA ILE A 480 -3.00 -4.84 16.16
C ILE A 480 -4.26 -3.97 16.25
N VAL A 481 -4.19 -2.76 15.75
CA VAL A 481 -5.33 -1.85 15.61
C VAL A 481 -5.60 -1.61 14.14
N SER A 482 -6.78 -1.99 13.68
CA SER A 482 -7.24 -1.71 12.32
C SER A 482 -8.05 -0.42 12.30
N VAL A 483 -7.82 0.41 11.27
CA VAL A 483 -8.36 1.77 11.21
C VAL A 483 -9.13 1.99 9.92
N GLY A 484 -10.42 2.31 10.04
CA GLY A 484 -11.31 2.77 8.97
C GLY A 484 -11.21 4.28 8.75
N ALA A 485 -11.65 4.74 7.61
CA ALA A 485 -11.58 6.14 7.23
C ALA A 485 -12.90 6.87 7.47
N LEU A 486 -12.81 8.09 8.00
CA LEU A 486 -13.92 9.03 8.14
C LEU A 486 -13.83 10.14 7.09
N ASN A 487 -15.01 10.60 6.69
CA ASN A 487 -15.21 11.84 5.96
C ASN A 487 -14.98 13.06 6.87
N PRO A 488 -14.80 14.28 6.32
CA PRO A 488 -14.64 15.49 7.12
C PRO A 488 -15.81 15.80 8.06
N ASN A 489 -17.02 15.29 7.78
CA ASN A 489 -18.21 15.43 8.63
C ASN A 489 -18.32 14.35 9.72
N GLY A 490 -17.34 13.44 9.82
CA GLY A 490 -17.31 12.36 10.82
C GLY A 490 -18.11 11.10 10.44
N SER A 491 -18.75 11.06 9.27
CA SER A 491 -19.34 9.81 8.76
C SER A 491 -18.26 8.90 8.18
N ASP A 492 -18.54 7.61 8.10
CA ASP A 492 -17.63 6.66 7.43
C ASP A 492 -17.46 7.03 5.96
N ALA A 493 -16.23 7.00 5.49
CA ALA A 493 -15.93 7.19 4.07
C ALA A 493 -16.45 5.99 3.27
N MET A 494 -17.12 6.24 2.15
CA MET A 494 -17.78 5.21 1.36
C MET A 494 -16.81 4.11 0.90
N PHE A 495 -15.55 4.44 0.65
CA PHE A 495 -14.55 3.47 0.22
C PHE A 495 -14.02 2.60 1.37
N SER A 496 -14.17 3.04 2.63
CA SER A 496 -13.59 2.33 3.77
C SER A 496 -14.18 0.93 3.91
N ASN A 497 -13.31 -0.06 4.06
CA ASN A 497 -13.76 -1.38 4.50
C ASN A 497 -14.37 -1.30 5.90
N ALA A 498 -15.31 -2.20 6.18
CA ALA A 498 -16.05 -2.25 7.44
C ALA A 498 -16.14 -3.70 7.96
N GLY A 499 -16.41 -3.85 9.23
CA GLY A 499 -16.58 -5.18 9.82
C GLY A 499 -16.14 -5.22 11.29
N PRO A 500 -16.35 -6.35 11.97
CA PRO A 500 -16.02 -6.48 13.40
C PRO A 500 -14.50 -6.39 13.68
N TRP A 501 -13.69 -6.51 12.66
CA TRP A 501 -12.24 -6.41 12.72
C TRP A 501 -11.74 -4.96 12.60
N VAL A 502 -12.56 -4.02 12.15
CA VAL A 502 -12.23 -2.58 12.16
C VAL A 502 -12.46 -2.04 13.57
N ARG A 503 -11.40 -1.56 14.24
CA ARG A 503 -11.42 -1.27 15.67
C ARG A 503 -11.24 0.19 16.03
N ALA A 504 -10.89 1.01 15.07
CA ALA A 504 -10.79 2.45 15.22
C ALA A 504 -11.17 3.14 13.91
N HIS A 505 -11.48 4.43 14.00
CA HIS A 505 -11.72 5.28 12.84
C HIS A 505 -10.97 6.61 13.01
N ALA A 506 -10.46 7.14 11.91
CA ALA A 506 -9.82 8.45 11.87
C ALA A 506 -10.12 9.15 10.54
N PRO A 507 -9.99 10.48 10.45
CA PRO A 507 -10.09 11.18 9.19
C PRO A 507 -9.18 10.56 8.13
N GLY A 508 -9.75 10.16 7.01
CA GLY A 508 -9.02 9.51 5.92
C GLY A 508 -9.51 9.96 4.55
N ALA A 509 -10.54 10.80 4.49
CA ALA A 509 -11.05 11.36 3.26
C ALA A 509 -10.73 12.86 3.18
N SER A 510 -10.21 13.30 2.05
CA SER A 510 -9.86 14.71 1.78
C SER A 510 -8.89 15.28 2.83
N VAL A 511 -7.95 14.48 3.28
CA VAL A 511 -6.93 14.94 4.23
C VAL A 511 -5.75 15.57 3.51
N MET A 512 -5.14 16.59 4.12
CA MET A 512 -3.98 17.29 3.56
C MET A 512 -2.70 16.82 4.23
N SER A 513 -1.66 16.57 3.43
CA SER A 513 -0.32 16.26 3.95
C SER A 513 0.78 16.60 2.96
N THR A 514 2.00 16.25 3.35
CA THR A 514 3.23 16.46 2.57
C THR A 514 3.36 15.44 1.44
N VAL A 515 3.86 15.87 0.30
CA VAL A 515 4.31 15.00 -0.80
C VAL A 515 5.68 15.48 -1.28
N PRO A 516 6.49 14.63 -1.93
CA PRO A 516 7.68 15.12 -2.61
C PRO A 516 7.30 16.15 -3.69
N PRO A 517 8.19 17.08 -4.04
CA PRO A 517 7.90 18.12 -5.00
C PRO A 517 7.90 17.58 -6.45
N PHE A 518 6.99 16.69 -6.74
CA PHE A 518 6.83 16.07 -8.05
C PHE A 518 6.20 17.03 -9.07
N GLN A 519 6.52 16.79 -10.32
CA GLN A 519 5.79 17.31 -11.47
C GLN A 519 5.63 16.17 -12.48
N GLY A 520 4.40 15.87 -12.84
CA GLY A 520 4.07 14.87 -13.85
C GLY A 520 4.06 15.42 -15.26
N GLY A 521 3.56 14.61 -16.18
CA GLY A 521 3.53 14.94 -17.61
C GLY A 521 2.27 15.67 -18.08
N TYR A 522 1.26 15.82 -17.24
CA TYR A 522 0.06 16.57 -17.58
C TYR A 522 0.37 18.06 -17.76
N GLN A 523 -0.46 18.72 -18.56
CA GLN A 523 -0.38 20.15 -18.79
C GLN A 523 -1.65 20.83 -18.28
N PRO A 524 -1.59 22.10 -17.90
CA PRO A 524 -2.79 22.85 -17.58
C PRO A 524 -3.80 22.78 -18.73
N MET A 525 -5.07 22.57 -18.40
CA MET A 525 -6.14 22.50 -19.41
C MET A 525 -6.25 23.77 -20.25
N ALA A 526 -5.89 24.90 -19.70
CA ALA A 526 -5.83 26.18 -20.39
C ALA A 526 -4.73 27.06 -19.82
N GLN A 527 -4.01 27.73 -20.70
CA GLN A 527 -3.02 28.72 -20.32
C GLN A 527 -2.94 29.87 -21.32
N THR A 528 -2.59 31.06 -20.85
CA THR A 528 -2.36 32.24 -21.65
C THR A 528 -1.41 33.20 -20.94
N VAL A 529 -0.84 34.10 -21.67
CA VAL A 529 -0.03 35.19 -21.11
C VAL A 529 -0.77 36.51 -21.33
N LEU A 530 -0.96 37.27 -20.25
CA LEU A 530 -1.56 38.59 -20.29
C LEU A 530 -0.69 39.54 -19.45
N ASP A 531 -0.28 40.64 -20.04
CA ASP A 531 0.58 41.66 -19.41
C ASP A 531 1.86 41.04 -18.80
N GLY A 532 2.47 40.08 -19.51
CA GLY A 532 3.69 39.40 -19.08
C GLY A 532 3.51 38.40 -17.93
N ARG A 533 2.28 38.14 -17.51
CA ARG A 533 1.96 37.17 -16.45
C ARG A 533 1.30 35.93 -17.03
N LEU A 534 1.86 34.76 -16.70
CA LEU A 534 1.24 33.48 -17.02
C LEU A 534 -0.06 33.33 -16.23
N ARG A 535 -1.12 32.95 -16.93
CA ARG A 535 -2.44 32.61 -16.40
C ARG A 535 -2.77 31.20 -16.88
N GLN A 536 -3.07 30.31 -15.96
CA GLN A 536 -3.38 28.92 -16.29
C GLN A 536 -4.40 28.32 -15.32
N SER A 537 -5.08 27.28 -15.75
CA SER A 537 -5.81 26.40 -14.83
C SER A 537 -4.83 25.64 -13.93
N PRO A 538 -5.24 25.16 -12.76
CA PRO A 538 -4.40 24.27 -11.97
C PRO A 538 -3.96 23.07 -12.80
N GLU A 539 -2.69 22.71 -12.69
CA GLU A 539 -2.12 21.49 -13.25
C GLU A 539 -2.33 20.36 -12.24
N PRO A 540 -2.99 19.25 -12.60
CA PRO A 540 -3.46 18.26 -11.63
C PRO A 540 -2.35 17.43 -11.00
N ASP A 541 -1.16 17.39 -11.60
CA ASP A 541 0.01 16.63 -11.17
C ASP A 541 1.25 17.49 -10.88
N ASP A 542 1.06 18.78 -10.67
CA ASP A 542 2.12 19.68 -10.20
C ASP A 542 2.12 19.80 -8.68
N PHE A 543 2.94 18.98 -8.03
CA PHE A 543 3.13 18.96 -6.58
C PHE A 543 4.39 19.69 -6.11
N ARG A 544 4.98 20.56 -6.92
CA ARG A 544 6.21 21.30 -6.55
C ARG A 544 6.07 22.17 -5.31
N ASN A 545 4.85 22.46 -4.89
CA ASN A 545 4.57 23.11 -3.60
C ASN A 545 4.76 22.19 -2.38
N GLY A 546 4.90 20.86 -2.58
CA GLY A 546 5.15 19.88 -1.53
C GLY A 546 3.90 19.42 -0.76
N PHE A 547 2.69 19.78 -1.18
CA PHE A 547 1.46 19.42 -0.47
C PHE A 547 0.37 18.91 -1.40
N ALA A 548 -0.40 17.95 -0.87
CA ALA A 548 -1.57 17.42 -1.55
C ALA A 548 -2.74 17.21 -0.59
N VAL A 549 -3.94 17.14 -1.15
CA VAL A 549 -5.11 16.51 -0.54
C VAL A 549 -5.24 15.12 -1.12
N TRP A 550 -5.51 14.14 -0.26
CA TRP A 550 -5.68 12.75 -0.67
C TRP A 550 -6.69 12.02 0.22
N SER A 551 -7.17 10.84 -0.26
CA SER A 551 -8.15 10.03 0.46
C SER A 551 -7.73 8.56 0.49
N GLY A 552 -8.00 7.87 1.59
CA GLY A 552 -7.73 6.45 1.80
C GLY A 552 -7.68 6.08 3.28
N THR A 553 -7.99 4.84 3.62
CA THR A 553 -7.71 4.28 4.96
C THR A 553 -6.21 4.27 5.25
N SER A 554 -5.39 4.29 4.18
CA SER A 554 -3.94 4.49 4.24
C SER A 554 -3.53 5.79 4.93
N PHE A 555 -4.43 6.76 5.03
CA PHE A 555 -4.18 8.05 5.67
C PHE A 555 -4.85 8.13 7.04
N ALA A 556 -5.93 7.41 7.26
CA ALA A 556 -6.56 7.26 8.57
C ALA A 556 -5.62 6.52 9.54
N ALA A 557 -4.99 5.43 9.11
CA ALA A 557 -4.10 4.63 9.94
C ALA A 557 -2.90 5.41 10.48
N PRO A 558 -2.09 6.14 9.69
CA PRO A 558 -0.96 6.89 10.22
C PRO A 558 -1.37 8.08 11.09
N LEU A 559 -2.52 8.70 10.83
CA LEU A 559 -3.06 9.75 11.69
C LEU A 559 -3.37 9.17 13.07
N PHE A 560 -4.03 8.03 13.12
CA PHE A 560 -4.31 7.30 14.36
C PHE A 560 -3.02 6.83 15.06
N ALA A 561 -2.04 6.32 14.30
CA ALA A 561 -0.72 5.95 14.82
C ALA A 561 -0.01 7.14 15.48
N GLY A 562 -0.11 8.32 14.88
CA GLY A 562 0.38 9.56 15.46
C GLY A 562 -0.30 9.88 16.80
N TRP A 563 -1.62 9.79 16.88
CA TRP A 563 -2.36 10.00 18.13
C TRP A 563 -2.00 8.98 19.20
N LEU A 564 -1.90 7.69 18.85
CA LEU A 564 -1.43 6.67 19.81
C LEU A 564 -0.03 6.99 20.32
N SER A 565 0.87 7.40 19.43
CA SER A 565 2.23 7.77 19.83
C SER A 565 2.27 8.97 20.77
N ALA A 566 1.37 9.95 20.58
CA ALA A 566 1.22 11.09 21.49
C ALA A 566 0.67 10.65 22.87
N ALA A 567 -0.22 9.64 22.90
CA ALA A 567 -0.75 9.08 24.14
C ALA A 567 0.31 8.35 24.98
N LEU A 568 1.39 7.86 24.37
CA LEU A 568 2.52 7.25 25.09
C LEU A 568 3.28 8.24 25.97
N LYS A 569 3.08 9.53 25.78
CA LYS A 569 3.69 10.62 26.58
C LYS A 569 5.22 10.47 26.67
N ARG A 570 5.76 10.78 27.85
CA ARG A 570 7.22 10.78 28.10
C ARG A 570 7.69 9.38 28.47
N ILE A 571 8.51 8.80 27.61
CA ILE A 571 9.06 7.46 27.83
C ILE A 571 10.33 7.58 28.67
N ASN A 572 10.36 6.90 29.83
CA ASN A 572 11.56 6.85 30.67
C ASN A 572 12.58 5.86 30.07
N PRO A 573 13.75 6.32 29.57
CA PRO A 573 14.74 5.44 28.96
C PRO A 573 15.28 4.36 29.92
N ALA A 574 15.35 4.66 31.22
CA ALA A 574 15.83 3.71 32.22
C ALA A 574 14.85 2.54 32.44
N ASN A 575 13.58 2.72 32.08
CA ASN A 575 12.53 1.71 32.24
C ASN A 575 11.82 1.42 30.92
N ASP A 576 12.58 1.35 29.83
CA ASP A 576 12.04 1.07 28.49
C ASP A 576 12.23 -0.39 28.10
N ARG A 577 11.78 -1.30 28.98
CA ARG A 577 11.84 -2.76 28.84
C ARG A 577 10.47 -3.31 28.43
N ARG A 578 10.42 -4.55 27.92
CA ARG A 578 9.20 -5.19 27.38
C ARG A 578 7.97 -4.96 28.24
N LYS A 579 7.97 -5.39 29.49
CA LYS A 579 6.81 -5.29 30.39
C LYS A 579 6.28 -3.86 30.55
N ALA A 580 7.18 -2.89 30.71
CA ALA A 580 6.80 -1.48 30.82
C ALA A 580 6.30 -0.92 29.49
N ALA A 581 6.90 -1.33 28.37
CA ALA A 581 6.48 -0.93 27.04
C ALA A 581 5.10 -1.48 26.69
N VAL A 582 4.85 -2.78 26.93
CA VAL A 582 3.55 -3.42 26.71
C VAL A 582 2.46 -2.74 27.54
N LYS A 583 2.69 -2.53 28.83
CA LYS A 583 1.73 -1.84 29.70
C LYS A 583 1.41 -0.43 29.21
N ARG A 584 2.42 0.31 28.76
CA ARG A 584 2.25 1.68 28.24
C ARG A 584 1.49 1.70 26.94
N ALA A 585 1.81 0.79 26.03
CA ALA A 585 1.14 0.68 24.73
C ALA A 585 -0.31 0.23 24.89
N TRP A 586 -0.59 -0.74 25.77
CA TRP A 586 -1.96 -1.13 26.12
C TRP A 586 -2.79 0.04 26.62
N ALA A 587 -2.26 0.83 27.56
CA ALA A 587 -2.96 2.01 28.05
C ALA A 587 -3.28 3.04 26.94
N ALA A 588 -2.44 3.15 25.93
CA ALA A 588 -2.72 3.99 24.76
C ALA A 588 -3.79 3.38 23.85
N VAL A 589 -3.76 2.07 23.64
CA VAL A 589 -4.78 1.35 22.85
C VAL A 589 -6.15 1.43 23.52
N GLU A 590 -6.25 1.15 24.82
CA GLU A 590 -7.50 1.25 25.58
C GLU A 590 -8.09 2.68 25.58
N ALA A 591 -7.22 3.69 25.59
CA ALA A 591 -7.66 5.09 25.52
C ALA A 591 -8.16 5.50 24.14
N GLY A 592 -7.73 4.84 23.08
CA GLY A 592 -8.03 5.18 21.68
C GLY A 592 -9.01 4.23 20.98
N THR A 593 -9.31 3.07 21.59
CA THR A 593 -10.18 2.03 21.01
C THR A 593 -11.08 1.41 22.07
N ASP A 594 -11.95 0.51 21.63
CA ASP A 594 -12.76 -0.36 22.51
C ASP A 594 -12.10 -1.73 22.78
N ILE A 595 -10.81 -1.89 22.43
CA ILE A 595 -10.06 -3.13 22.69
C ILE A 595 -9.57 -3.11 24.13
N ALA A 596 -9.91 -4.16 24.88
CA ALA A 596 -9.40 -4.41 26.23
C ALA A 596 -8.69 -5.78 26.29
N PRO A 597 -7.67 -5.95 27.17
CA PRO A 597 -6.92 -7.19 27.31
C PRO A 597 -7.74 -8.36 27.87
#